data_635c11d219794c5a4ec972389221a0d3
#
_entry.id   635c11d219794c5a4ec972389221a0d3
#
_cell.length_a   1.000
_cell.length_b   1.000
_cell.length_c   1.000
_cell.angle_alpha   90.00
_cell.angle_beta   90.00
_cell.angle_gamma   90.00
#
_symmetry.space_group_name_H-M   'P 1'
#
loop_
_entity.id
_entity.type
_entity.pdbx_description
1 polymer ?
#
loop_
_entity_poly.entity_id
_entity_poly.type
_entity_poly.pdbx_seq_one_letter_code
_entity_poly.pdbx_strand_id
1 'polypeptide(L)'
;MNMKTRPKVGMLLIGAKRFRELGQGTADGTYESRKLGEAERYLNRFGEFADIVYDGIVYEREDVQRTIDLFFKERVDCVFAMYLSWAEDFTWIHFLRDMPPVPIFFSSVVRDRLDIVDT
;
A
#
# COMPACT_ATOMS: atom_id res chain seq x y z
N MET A 1 -8.84 7.06 32.63
CA MET A 1 -8.97 6.15 31.51
C MET A 1 -8.15 6.66 30.34
N ASN A 2 -7.35 5.78 29.81
CA ASN A 2 -6.46 6.15 28.72
C ASN A 2 -7.14 5.87 27.40
N MET A 3 -7.59 6.90 26.74
CA MET A 3 -8.25 6.73 25.46
C MET A 3 -7.25 6.96 24.33
N LYS A 4 -7.17 5.98 23.47
CA LYS A 4 -6.36 6.10 22.28
C LYS A 4 -7.09 7.02 21.30
N THR A 5 -6.57 8.23 21.14
CA THR A 5 -7.21 9.23 20.31
C THR A 5 -6.98 9.01 18.82
N ARG A 6 -5.89 8.28 18.47
CA ARG A 6 -5.55 8.03 17.08
C ARG A 6 -5.16 6.57 16.91
N PRO A 7 -5.81 5.85 16.01
CA PRO A 7 -5.40 4.49 15.71
C PRO A 7 -4.07 4.47 14.98
N LYS A 8 -3.30 3.42 15.19
CA LYS A 8 -2.06 3.19 14.46
C LYS A 8 -2.39 2.29 13.29
N VAL A 9 -2.27 2.82 12.09
CA VAL A 9 -2.68 2.13 10.85
C VAL A 9 -1.46 1.77 10.03
N GLY A 10 -1.30 0.48 9.76
CA GLY A 10 -0.30 0.00 8.82
C GLY A 10 -0.81 0.18 7.41
N MET A 11 -0.07 0.88 6.58
CA MET A 11 -0.44 1.11 5.19
C MET A 11 0.32 0.14 4.29
N LEU A 12 -0.41 -0.74 3.62
CA LEU A 12 0.16 -1.68 2.66
C LEU A 12 -0.28 -1.26 1.26
N LEU A 13 0.60 -0.59 0.56
CA LEU A 13 0.33 -0.12 -0.80
C LEU A 13 1.12 -0.96 -1.77
N ILE A 14 0.42 -1.62 -2.69
CA ILE A 14 0.99 -2.62 -3.57
C ILE A 14 1.10 -2.09 -4.99
N GLY A 15 2.28 -2.18 -5.57
CA GLY A 15 2.54 -1.83 -6.95
C GLY A 15 3.02 -3.04 -7.74
N ALA A 16 3.07 -2.91 -9.05
CA ALA A 16 3.51 -3.97 -9.92
C ALA A 16 5.01 -3.81 -10.22
N LYS A 17 5.79 -4.78 -9.76
CA LYS A 17 7.23 -4.81 -10.02
C LYS A 17 7.53 -4.73 -11.51
N ARG A 18 6.75 -5.46 -12.30
CA ARG A 18 6.91 -5.49 -13.74
C ARG A 18 6.82 -4.10 -14.37
N PHE A 19 5.84 -3.33 -13.95
CA PHE A 19 5.65 -1.98 -14.50
C PHE A 19 6.76 -1.03 -14.06
N ARG A 20 7.23 -1.18 -12.83
CA ARG A 20 8.36 -0.41 -12.34
C ARG A 20 9.63 -0.69 -13.15
N GLU A 21 9.91 -1.96 -13.41
CA GLU A 21 11.12 -2.38 -14.12
C GLU A 21 11.10 -1.96 -15.58
N LEU A 22 9.93 -1.94 -16.21
CA LEU A 22 9.84 -1.49 -17.59
C LEU A 22 10.16 -0.01 -17.73
N GLY A 23 10.10 0.74 -16.63
CA GLY A 23 10.49 2.14 -16.62
C GLY A 23 9.70 3.01 -17.58
N GLN A 24 8.46 2.63 -17.88
CA GLN A 24 7.65 3.31 -18.85
C GLN A 24 7.38 4.74 -18.40
N GLY A 25 7.93 5.69 -19.14
CA GLY A 25 7.64 7.08 -18.93
C GLY A 25 6.42 7.49 -19.75
N THR A 26 5.65 8.38 -19.21
CA THR A 26 4.55 9.04 -19.91
C THR A 26 4.71 10.54 -19.73
N ALA A 27 3.79 11.31 -20.28
CA ALA A 27 3.78 12.76 -20.07
C ALA A 27 3.71 13.10 -18.56
N ASP A 28 3.15 12.20 -17.75
CA ASP A 28 2.97 12.41 -16.32
C ASP A 28 4.10 11.81 -15.47
N GLY A 29 5.16 11.28 -16.11
CA GLY A 29 6.31 10.72 -15.42
C GLY A 29 6.37 9.19 -15.51
N THR A 30 7.34 8.61 -14.82
CA THR A 30 7.49 7.17 -14.79
C THR A 30 6.40 6.52 -13.94
N TYR A 31 6.23 5.22 -14.13
CA TYR A 31 5.30 4.46 -13.31
C TYR A 31 5.61 4.66 -11.83
N GLU A 32 6.87 4.49 -11.44
CA GLU A 32 7.26 4.60 -10.03
C GLU A 32 6.96 6.00 -9.47
N SER A 33 7.30 7.05 -10.20
CA SER A 33 7.07 8.41 -9.70
C SER A 33 5.59 8.71 -9.55
N ARG A 34 4.75 8.21 -10.47
CA ARG A 34 3.31 8.39 -10.38
C ARG A 34 2.73 7.66 -9.17
N LYS A 35 3.20 6.43 -8.93
CA LYS A 35 2.71 5.64 -7.79
C LYS A 35 3.16 6.23 -6.47
N LEU A 36 4.37 6.78 -6.41
CA LEU A 36 4.83 7.50 -5.21
C LEU A 36 3.93 8.69 -4.90
N GLY A 37 3.52 9.44 -5.93
CA GLY A 37 2.61 10.56 -5.75
C GLY A 37 1.22 10.12 -5.27
N GLU A 38 0.70 9.02 -5.82
CA GLU A 38 -0.58 8.47 -5.39
C GLU A 38 -0.50 7.99 -3.93
N ALA A 39 0.58 7.28 -3.59
CA ALA A 39 0.79 6.82 -2.23
C ALA A 39 0.81 7.99 -1.25
N GLU A 40 1.51 9.05 -1.59
CA GLU A 40 1.60 10.22 -0.72
C GLU A 40 0.23 10.83 -0.44
N ARG A 41 -0.65 10.87 -1.44
CA ARG A 41 -2.00 11.38 -1.24
C ARG A 41 -2.79 10.54 -0.23
N TYR A 42 -2.70 9.21 -0.32
CA TYR A 42 -3.38 8.33 0.63
C TYR A 42 -2.79 8.46 2.03
N LEU A 43 -1.47 8.54 2.12
CA LEU A 43 -0.81 8.70 3.42
C LEU A 43 -1.24 10.01 4.09
N ASN A 44 -1.32 11.08 3.33
CA ASN A 44 -1.74 12.37 3.86
C ASN A 44 -3.19 12.34 4.33
N ARG A 45 -4.07 11.69 3.56
CA ARG A 45 -5.48 11.57 3.95
C ARG A 45 -5.64 10.78 5.24
N PHE A 46 -5.01 9.62 5.33
CA PHE A 46 -5.09 8.80 6.53
C PHE A 46 -4.39 9.47 7.71
N GLY A 47 -3.32 10.21 7.46
CA GLY A 47 -2.59 10.92 8.50
C GLY A 47 -3.41 11.98 9.22
N GLU A 48 -4.52 12.41 8.65
CA GLU A 48 -5.41 13.37 9.30
C GLU A 48 -6.08 12.79 10.55
N PHE A 49 -6.27 11.47 10.59
CA PHE A 49 -6.99 10.84 11.70
C PHE A 49 -6.27 9.63 12.31
N ALA A 50 -5.13 9.23 11.77
CA ALA A 50 -4.42 8.05 12.23
C ALA A 50 -2.92 8.29 12.27
N ASP A 51 -2.25 7.53 13.13
CA ASP A 51 -0.78 7.46 13.11
C ASP A 51 -0.40 6.41 12.07
N ILE A 52 0.31 6.83 11.05
CA ILE A 52 0.61 5.99 9.89
C ILE A 52 1.91 5.22 10.12
N VAL A 53 1.86 3.92 9.84
CA VAL A 53 3.04 3.06 9.80
C VAL A 53 3.20 2.60 8.35
N TYR A 54 4.28 2.99 7.72
CA TYR A 54 4.45 2.80 6.29
C TYR A 54 5.93 2.67 5.95
N ASP A 55 6.26 1.72 5.07
CA ASP A 55 7.65 1.41 4.72
C ASP A 55 7.91 1.46 3.21
N GLY A 56 7.06 2.13 2.47
CA GLY A 56 7.22 2.23 1.03
C GLY A 56 6.26 1.33 0.27
N ILE A 57 6.17 1.55 -1.04
CA ILE A 57 5.33 0.73 -1.91
C ILE A 57 5.93 -0.66 -2.00
N VAL A 58 5.07 -1.67 -1.90
CA VAL A 58 5.47 -3.07 -1.92
C VAL A 58 5.41 -3.57 -3.35
N TYR A 59 6.55 -4.04 -3.85
CA TYR A 59 6.66 -4.58 -5.21
C TYR A 59 7.04 -6.06 -5.21
N GLU A 60 7.78 -6.52 -4.21
CA GLU A 60 8.32 -7.88 -4.21
C GLU A 60 8.39 -8.43 -2.79
N ARG A 61 8.79 -9.70 -2.69
CA ARG A 61 8.74 -10.43 -1.42
C ARG A 61 9.51 -9.77 -0.28
N GLU A 62 10.67 -9.22 -0.58
CA GLU A 62 11.50 -8.56 0.43
C GLU A 62 10.78 -7.35 1.01
N ASP A 63 10.05 -6.62 0.16
CA ASP A 63 9.25 -5.48 0.61
C ASP A 63 8.12 -5.94 1.52
N VAL A 64 7.46 -7.04 1.16
CA VAL A 64 6.36 -7.60 1.96
C VAL A 64 6.87 -7.98 3.34
N GLN A 65 7.96 -8.72 3.40
CA GLN A 65 8.49 -9.20 4.68
C GLN A 65 8.91 -8.03 5.57
N ARG A 66 9.56 -7.04 4.98
CA ARG A 66 9.98 -5.86 5.73
C ARG A 66 8.76 -5.11 6.30
N THR A 67 7.71 -5.01 5.50
CA THR A 67 6.47 -4.35 5.92
C THR A 67 5.79 -5.13 7.05
N ILE A 68 5.71 -6.45 6.93
CA ILE A 68 5.14 -7.29 7.98
C ILE A 68 5.91 -7.10 9.29
N ASP A 69 7.23 -7.15 9.21
CA ASP A 69 8.08 -7.00 10.40
C ASP A 69 7.87 -5.63 11.06
N LEU A 70 7.74 -4.59 10.25
CA LEU A 70 7.48 -3.25 10.76
C LEU A 70 6.12 -3.17 11.45
N PHE A 71 5.09 -3.78 10.86
CA PHE A 71 3.75 -3.76 11.44
C PHE A 71 3.70 -4.47 12.79
N PHE A 72 4.44 -5.58 12.93
CA PHE A 72 4.56 -6.25 14.23
C PHE A 72 5.31 -5.38 15.24
N LYS A 73 6.42 -4.82 14.81
CA LYS A 73 7.24 -3.99 15.70
C LYS A 73 6.46 -2.79 16.22
N GLU A 74 5.73 -2.14 15.35
CA GLU A 74 4.98 -0.92 15.67
C GLU A 74 3.63 -1.22 16.29
N ARG A 75 3.22 -2.48 16.36
CA ARG A 75 1.95 -2.90 16.96
C ARG A 75 0.76 -2.14 16.38
N VAL A 76 0.61 -2.24 15.07
CA VAL A 76 -0.49 -1.55 14.39
C VAL A 76 -1.84 -2.06 14.89
N ASP A 77 -2.82 -1.18 14.94
CA ASP A 77 -4.18 -1.53 15.36
C ASP A 77 -4.97 -2.17 14.23
N CYS A 78 -4.66 -1.80 13.00
CA CYS A 78 -5.30 -2.35 11.81
C CYS A 78 -4.41 -2.07 10.61
N VAL A 79 -4.75 -2.69 9.49
CA VAL A 79 -4.04 -2.51 8.23
C VAL A 79 -5.01 -2.00 7.18
N PHE A 80 -4.58 -1.01 6.43
CA PHE A 80 -5.26 -0.60 5.21
C PHE A 80 -4.39 -1.03 4.03
N ALA A 81 -4.95 -1.88 3.17
CA ALA A 81 -4.23 -2.41 2.01
C ALA A 81 -4.89 -1.95 0.73
N MET A 82 -4.08 -1.57 -0.25
CA MET A 82 -4.58 -1.10 -1.52
C MET A 82 -3.64 -1.49 -2.65
N TYR A 83 -4.21 -1.99 -3.74
CA TYR A 83 -3.49 -2.13 -5.00
C TYR A 83 -3.51 -0.77 -5.70
N LEU A 84 -2.34 -0.21 -5.91
CA LEU A 84 -2.20 1.06 -6.63
C LEU A 84 -2.36 0.86 -8.14
N SER A 85 -2.20 -0.37 -8.59
CA SER A 85 -2.42 -0.78 -9.98
C SER A 85 -2.62 -2.28 -9.99
N TRP A 86 -2.83 -2.84 -11.16
CA TRP A 86 -2.76 -4.30 -11.30
C TRP A 86 -1.38 -4.77 -10.83
N ALA A 87 -1.37 -5.83 -10.08
CA ALA A 87 -0.14 -6.43 -9.56
C ALA A 87 -0.35 -7.92 -9.37
N GLU A 88 0.75 -8.66 -9.28
CA GLU A 88 0.72 -10.08 -9.03
C GLU A 88 0.20 -10.38 -7.62
N ASP A 89 -0.54 -11.48 -7.49
CA ASP A 89 -1.16 -11.84 -6.22
C ASP A 89 -0.20 -12.35 -5.16
N PHE A 90 1.01 -12.74 -5.53
CA PHE A 90 1.92 -13.37 -4.58
C PHE A 90 2.28 -12.45 -3.41
N THR A 91 2.36 -11.15 -3.65
CA THR A 91 2.65 -10.19 -2.56
C THR A 91 1.51 -10.14 -1.57
N TRP A 92 0.28 -10.13 -2.08
CA TRP A 92 -0.92 -10.09 -1.25
C TRP A 92 -1.08 -11.38 -0.45
N ILE A 93 -0.87 -12.51 -1.10
CA ILE A 93 -0.98 -13.81 -0.45
C ILE A 93 0.07 -13.95 0.65
N HIS A 94 1.31 -13.55 0.37
CA HIS A 94 2.39 -13.57 1.37
C HIS A 94 2.00 -12.71 2.58
N PHE A 95 1.50 -11.50 2.32
CA PHE A 95 1.11 -10.61 3.41
C PHE A 95 0.02 -11.21 4.27
N LEU A 96 -1.05 -11.72 3.64
CA LEU A 96 -2.17 -12.31 4.37
C LEU A 96 -1.75 -13.50 5.22
N ARG A 97 -0.82 -14.29 4.73
CA ARG A 97 -0.34 -15.47 5.46
C ARG A 97 0.38 -15.10 6.75
N ASP A 98 1.19 -14.07 6.71
CA ASP A 98 2.14 -13.77 7.78
C ASP A 98 1.87 -12.46 8.53
N MET A 99 0.80 -11.76 8.21
CA MET A 99 0.47 -10.47 8.82
C MET A 99 0.13 -10.58 10.31
N PRO A 100 0.24 -9.49 11.07
CA PRO A 100 -0.23 -9.50 12.45
C PRO A 100 -1.74 -9.73 12.52
N PRO A 101 -2.24 -10.33 13.62
CA PRO A 101 -3.66 -10.67 13.75
C PRO A 101 -4.51 -9.44 14.09
N VAL A 102 -4.66 -8.55 13.15
CA VAL A 102 -5.44 -7.31 13.29
C VAL A 102 -6.41 -7.21 12.13
N PRO A 103 -7.45 -6.38 12.26
CA PRO A 103 -8.36 -6.15 11.14
C PRO A 103 -7.65 -5.58 9.93
N ILE A 104 -8.09 -5.98 8.75
CA ILE A 104 -7.55 -5.47 7.50
C ILE A 104 -8.69 -4.94 6.65
N PHE A 105 -8.48 -3.74 6.10
CA PHE A 105 -9.41 -3.11 5.17
C PHE A 105 -8.72 -3.09 3.81
N PHE A 106 -9.36 -3.71 2.85
CA PHE A 106 -8.79 -3.80 1.51
C PHE A 106 -9.57 -2.92 0.54
N SER A 107 -8.85 -2.18 -0.29
CA SER A 107 -9.42 -1.37 -1.33
C SER A 107 -8.61 -1.51 -2.60
N SER A 108 -9.21 -1.15 -3.72
CA SER A 108 -8.50 -1.10 -4.99
C SER A 108 -8.83 0.22 -5.67
N VAL A 109 -7.91 0.66 -6.51
CA VAL A 109 -8.16 1.86 -7.30
C VAL A 109 -9.18 1.52 -8.37
N VAL A 110 -10.30 2.23 -8.36
CA VAL A 110 -11.34 2.09 -9.37
C VAL A 110 -11.42 3.40 -10.12
N ARG A 111 -11.32 3.33 -11.43
CA ARG A 111 -11.43 4.50 -12.26
C ARG A 111 -12.89 4.85 -12.48
N ASP A 112 -13.18 6.14 -12.60
CA ASP A 112 -14.52 6.61 -12.90
C ASP A 112 -15.02 6.07 -14.23
N ARG A 113 -14.09 5.81 -15.13
CA ARG A 113 -14.40 5.28 -16.44
C ARG A 113 -13.50 4.10 -16.73
N LEU A 114 -14.10 3.00 -17.13
CA LEU A 114 -13.35 1.82 -17.52
C LEU A 114 -12.74 2.04 -18.90
N ASP A 115 -11.44 2.06 -18.96
CA ASP A 115 -10.69 2.22 -20.20
C ASP A 115 -9.68 1.09 -20.30
N ILE A 116 -9.94 0.14 -21.18
CA ILE A 116 -9.12 -1.06 -21.28
C ILE A 116 -7.75 -0.82 -21.91
N VAL A 117 -7.56 0.31 -22.55
CA VAL A 117 -6.25 0.67 -23.12
C VAL A 117 -5.39 1.45 -22.15
N ASP A 118 -5.95 1.85 -21.05
CA ASP A 118 -5.27 2.67 -20.04
C ASP A 118 -5.00 1.82 -18.80
N THR A 119 -4.00 1.04 -18.88
CA THR A 119 -3.62 0.15 -17.77
C THR A 119 -2.50 0.69 -16.89
#